data_ed81755cac267d83a84c7df573277217
#
_entry.id   ed81755cac267d83a84c7df573277217
#
_cell.length_a   1.000
_cell.length_b   1.000
_cell.length_c   1.000
_cell.angle_alpha   90.00
_cell.angle_beta   90.00
_cell.angle_gamma   90.00
#
_symmetry.space_group_name_H-M   'P 1'
#
loop_
_entity.id
_entity.type
_entity.pdbx_description
1 polymer ?
#
loop_
_entity_poly.entity_id
_entity_poly.type
_entity_poly.pdbx_seq_one_letter_code
_entity_poly.pdbx_strand_id
1 'polypeptide(L)'
;MSARVLIIDDQNDFRRLLARHIHTGFESPSVAEYEPAARGRLPADFSGSAYDAVLLGDMPGQEFGIDWLRDLSRRNGFPPIIYFLSRPSPEVEEVAIHAGAHACLARQKVDHGILIAALRSALARRGQFSRSASRTAETARATQFGDATIRGFRYVSQLAESPVSSVYLAESEKNGSKVALKVLHQPPDEGAGVRNFDRFLREYQIAAAIEHPNVARVHDFGVADDHAFIAMEYFPLGDLRGRIKQGIQPLRALTFLRQMAEALKVLHDAGVLHRDLKPGNVMLRDELSLALIDYGLSKHVELDASLTNNGEIFGTPYYMSPEQGHGRDTDARSDIYSIGIIFFEMLMRRKPYVAGTPMQVIYKHAHAPLPELKADFKRFEEVLYNCIAKDPKRRYASADSLLDAARELERDESER
;
A
#
# COMPACT_ATOMS: atom_id res chain seq x y z
N MET A 1 17.11 24.88 -9.05
CA MET A 1 15.65 24.81 -9.30
C MET A 1 14.98 26.02 -8.64
N SER A 2 14.20 26.78 -9.38
CA SER A 2 13.38 27.86 -8.82
C SER A 2 12.14 27.26 -8.16
N ALA A 3 11.90 27.54 -6.88
CA ALA A 3 10.75 27.06 -6.11
C ALA A 3 9.87 28.27 -5.71
N ARG A 4 8.56 28.21 -5.93
CA ARG A 4 7.59 29.21 -5.52
C ARG A 4 6.82 28.67 -4.31
N VAL A 5 7.05 29.24 -3.14
CA VAL A 5 6.51 28.74 -1.88
C VAL A 5 5.64 29.80 -1.23
N LEU A 6 4.44 29.41 -0.76
CA LEU A 6 3.57 30.22 0.06
C LEU A 6 3.68 29.77 1.53
N ILE A 7 3.96 30.70 2.42
CA ILE A 7 3.98 30.45 3.87
C ILE A 7 2.74 31.09 4.50
N ILE A 8 1.91 30.29 5.15
CA ILE A 8 0.67 30.69 5.84
C ILE A 8 0.86 30.43 7.33
N ASP A 9 1.12 31.48 8.08
CA ASP A 9 1.34 31.41 9.53
C ASP A 9 1.21 32.80 10.17
N ASP A 10 0.74 32.89 11.41
CA ASP A 10 0.61 34.18 12.10
C ASP A 10 1.89 34.65 12.76
N GLN A 11 2.82 33.73 13.07
CA GLN A 11 4.07 34.08 13.75
C GLN A 11 5.12 34.61 12.78
N ASN A 12 5.38 35.89 12.81
CA ASN A 12 6.33 36.55 11.92
C ASN A 12 7.75 35.96 12.01
N ASP A 13 8.24 35.66 13.22
CA ASP A 13 9.59 35.08 13.41
C ASP A 13 9.69 33.69 12.77
N PHE A 14 8.62 32.91 12.84
CA PHE A 14 8.58 31.59 12.23
C PHE A 14 8.52 31.68 10.69
N ARG A 15 7.72 32.59 10.13
CA ARG A 15 7.72 32.83 8.68
C ARG A 15 9.10 33.24 8.18
N ARG A 16 9.79 34.17 8.89
CA ARG A 16 11.16 34.59 8.56
C ARG A 16 12.17 33.44 8.64
N LEU A 17 12.05 32.58 9.64
CA LEU A 17 12.90 31.39 9.79
C LEU A 17 12.74 30.45 8.58
N LEU A 18 11.51 30.13 8.21
CA LEU A 18 11.19 29.28 7.07
C LEU A 18 11.69 29.92 5.74
N ALA A 19 11.43 31.21 5.53
CA ALA A 19 11.89 31.93 4.35
C ALA A 19 13.43 31.90 4.23
N ARG A 20 14.15 32.10 5.34
CA ARG A 20 15.60 32.02 5.37
C ARG A 20 16.12 30.65 4.96
N HIS A 21 15.54 29.57 5.48
CA HIS A 21 15.92 28.21 5.10
C HIS A 21 15.66 27.94 3.62
N ILE A 22 14.53 28.42 3.08
CA ILE A 22 14.19 28.29 1.67
C ILE A 22 15.19 29.03 0.78
N HIS A 23 15.52 30.29 1.12
CA HIS A 23 16.51 31.07 0.37
C HIS A 23 17.92 30.46 0.40
N THR A 24 18.26 29.73 1.45
CA THR A 24 19.56 29.03 1.54
C THR A 24 19.55 27.69 0.79
N GLY A 25 18.39 27.02 0.69
CA GLY A 25 18.29 25.68 0.13
C GLY A 25 17.98 25.61 -1.37
N PHE A 26 17.61 26.74 -2.00
CA PHE A 26 17.26 26.83 -3.44
C PHE A 26 17.98 28.02 -4.11
N GLU A 27 18.33 27.90 -5.39
CA GLU A 27 19.14 28.90 -6.10
C GLU A 27 18.42 30.24 -6.39
N SER A 28 17.10 30.24 -6.57
CA SER A 28 16.31 31.45 -6.86
C SER A 28 14.86 31.23 -6.44
N PRO A 29 14.59 31.06 -5.14
CA PRO A 29 13.22 30.81 -4.68
C PRO A 29 12.39 32.08 -4.67
N SER A 30 11.10 31.96 -4.96
CA SER A 30 10.09 33.00 -4.70
C SER A 30 9.28 32.59 -3.48
N VAL A 31 9.35 33.37 -2.42
CA VAL A 31 8.63 33.12 -1.17
C VAL A 31 7.60 34.22 -0.97
N ALA A 32 6.34 33.82 -0.83
CA ALA A 32 5.24 34.71 -0.44
C ALA A 32 4.79 34.36 0.98
N GLU A 33 4.50 35.39 1.77
CA GLU A 33 4.04 35.25 3.14
C GLU A 33 2.58 35.69 3.25
N TYR A 34 1.79 34.92 3.98
CA TYR A 34 0.41 35.21 4.28
C TYR A 34 0.18 35.12 5.79
N GLU A 35 -0.37 36.20 6.35
CA GLU A 35 -0.68 36.34 7.75
C GLU A 35 -2.20 36.30 7.94
N PRO A 36 -2.78 35.15 8.36
CA PRO A 36 -4.23 34.97 8.54
C PRO A 36 -4.85 35.94 9.54
N ALA A 37 -4.16 36.24 10.67
CA ALA A 37 -4.65 37.18 11.68
C ALA A 37 -4.90 38.58 11.12
N ALA A 38 -4.10 39.02 10.14
CA ALA A 38 -4.22 40.34 9.53
C ALA A 38 -5.13 40.37 8.28
N ARG A 39 -5.20 39.25 7.53
CA ARG A 39 -5.84 39.19 6.21
C ARG A 39 -7.09 38.30 6.14
N GLY A 40 -7.39 37.59 7.20
CA GLY A 40 -8.49 36.61 7.25
C GLY A 40 -8.18 35.33 6.47
N ARG A 41 -9.23 34.57 6.16
CA ARG A 41 -9.13 33.31 5.43
C ARG A 41 -8.88 33.54 3.95
N LEU A 42 -8.11 32.66 3.30
CA LEU A 42 -7.91 32.72 1.85
C LEU A 42 -9.24 32.62 1.10
N PRO A 43 -9.45 33.46 0.05
CA PRO A 43 -10.68 33.42 -0.75
C PRO A 43 -11.00 32.03 -1.27
N ALA A 44 -12.30 31.73 -1.44
CA ALA A 44 -12.77 30.41 -1.90
C ALA A 44 -12.24 30.07 -3.32
N ASP A 45 -12.01 31.06 -4.16
CA ASP A 45 -11.48 30.95 -5.52
C ASP A 45 -9.95 30.93 -5.58
N PHE A 46 -9.25 31.06 -4.46
CA PHE A 46 -7.79 30.96 -4.42
C PHE A 46 -7.33 29.54 -4.78
N SER A 47 -6.82 29.37 -5.98
CA SER A 47 -6.42 28.05 -6.52
C SER A 47 -5.03 27.59 -6.06
N GLY A 48 -4.19 28.49 -5.53
CA GLY A 48 -2.80 28.22 -5.19
C GLY A 48 -1.88 27.94 -6.39
N SER A 49 -2.38 28.03 -7.63
CA SER A 49 -1.65 27.65 -8.86
C SER A 49 -0.35 28.45 -9.10
N ALA A 50 -0.23 29.62 -8.48
CA ALA A 50 0.99 30.43 -8.52
C ALA A 50 2.16 29.85 -7.70
N TYR A 51 1.91 28.85 -6.85
CA TYR A 51 2.89 28.27 -5.94
C TYR A 51 3.13 26.79 -6.25
N ASP A 52 4.31 26.32 -5.89
CA ASP A 52 4.74 24.93 -6.08
C ASP A 52 4.59 24.10 -4.80
N ALA A 53 4.61 24.76 -3.63
CA ALA A 53 4.31 24.19 -2.33
C ALA A 53 3.71 25.24 -1.38
N VAL A 54 2.95 24.78 -0.38
CA VAL A 54 2.39 25.62 0.69
C VAL A 54 2.89 25.12 2.04
N LEU A 55 3.35 26.03 2.89
CA LEU A 55 3.72 25.80 4.27
C LEU A 55 2.60 26.35 5.14
N LEU A 56 1.92 25.52 5.92
CA LEU A 56 0.75 25.89 6.71
C LEU A 56 0.97 25.64 8.19
N GLY A 57 0.81 26.65 9.03
CA GLY A 57 0.81 26.54 10.47
C GLY A 57 -0.45 25.88 11.05
N ASP A 58 -0.39 25.39 12.27
CA ASP A 58 -1.51 24.69 12.93
C ASP A 58 -2.55 25.61 13.59
N MET A 59 -2.29 26.93 13.69
CA MET A 59 -3.20 27.92 14.28
C MET A 59 -3.27 29.22 13.43
N PRO A 60 -3.65 29.17 12.16
CA PRO A 60 -3.77 30.35 11.33
C PRO A 60 -5.02 31.17 11.72
N GLY A 61 -4.83 32.47 12.03
CA GLY A 61 -5.92 33.37 12.38
C GLY A 61 -6.72 32.93 13.64
N GLN A 62 -6.07 32.24 14.58
CA GLN A 62 -6.70 31.63 15.76
C GLN A 62 -7.71 30.49 15.44
N GLU A 63 -7.81 30.08 14.20
CA GLU A 63 -8.56 28.88 13.80
C GLU A 63 -7.69 27.63 13.86
N PHE A 64 -8.33 26.45 13.90
CA PHE A 64 -7.60 25.20 13.80
C PHE A 64 -7.09 25.00 12.35
N GLY A 65 -5.79 24.92 12.17
CA GLY A 65 -5.15 24.77 10.87
C GLY A 65 -5.58 23.52 10.12
N ILE A 66 -6.09 22.50 10.83
CA ILE A 66 -6.65 21.29 10.24
C ILE A 66 -7.89 21.60 9.36
N ASP A 67 -8.67 22.61 9.69
CA ASP A 67 -9.84 23.00 8.88
C ASP A 67 -9.42 23.76 7.62
N TRP A 68 -8.35 24.55 7.73
CA TRP A 68 -7.69 25.17 6.58
C TRP A 68 -7.09 24.09 5.66
N LEU A 69 -6.42 23.11 6.24
CA LEU A 69 -5.80 22.01 5.50
C LEU A 69 -6.85 21.21 4.71
N ARG A 70 -7.98 20.86 5.32
CA ARG A 70 -9.09 20.15 4.66
C ARG A 70 -9.71 20.95 3.52
N ASP A 71 -9.90 22.25 3.73
CA ASP A 71 -10.46 23.14 2.72
C ASP A 71 -9.50 23.28 1.53
N LEU A 72 -8.24 23.61 1.80
CA LEU A 72 -7.24 23.85 0.77
C LEU A 72 -6.90 22.57 -0.02
N SER A 73 -6.78 21.43 0.65
CA SER A 73 -6.45 20.16 -0.01
C SER A 73 -7.56 19.63 -0.94
N ARG A 74 -8.81 20.04 -0.72
CA ARG A 74 -9.95 19.67 -1.59
C ARG A 74 -10.04 20.50 -2.86
N ARG A 75 -9.32 21.62 -2.94
CA ARG A 75 -9.34 22.51 -4.12
C ARG A 75 -8.58 21.84 -5.26
N ASN A 76 -9.19 21.78 -6.43
CA ASN A 76 -8.63 21.08 -7.58
C ASN A 76 -7.24 21.63 -7.97
N GLY A 77 -6.24 20.78 -8.03
CA GLY A 77 -4.88 21.15 -8.39
C GLY A 77 -4.13 22.00 -7.36
N PHE A 78 -4.60 22.08 -6.12
CA PHE A 78 -3.93 22.83 -5.06
C PHE A 78 -2.51 22.28 -4.80
N PRO A 79 -1.51 23.13 -4.52
CA PRO A 79 -0.15 22.70 -4.25
C PRO A 79 -0.06 21.76 -3.02
N PRO A 80 0.93 20.85 -2.96
CA PRO A 80 1.16 20.05 -1.77
C PRO A 80 1.40 20.92 -0.54
N ILE A 81 0.79 20.56 0.57
CA ILE A 81 0.82 21.32 1.82
C ILE A 81 1.73 20.62 2.82
N ILE A 82 2.77 21.31 3.32
CA ILE A 82 3.56 20.91 4.47
C ILE A 82 2.97 21.57 5.70
N TYR A 83 2.52 20.77 6.66
CA TYR A 83 1.78 21.22 7.82
C TYR A 83 2.67 21.27 9.07
N PHE A 84 2.67 22.38 9.79
CA PHE A 84 3.50 22.58 10.98
C PHE A 84 2.68 22.43 12.24
N LEU A 85 3.15 21.60 13.16
CA LEU A 85 2.51 21.30 14.44
C LEU A 85 3.27 21.94 15.61
N SER A 86 2.57 22.74 16.42
CA SER A 86 3.10 23.31 17.67
C SER A 86 3.20 22.25 18.77
N ARG A 87 2.27 21.28 18.77
CA ARG A 87 2.23 20.13 19.70
C ARG A 87 2.08 18.85 18.90
N PRO A 88 3.18 18.31 18.37
CA PRO A 88 3.12 17.09 17.60
C PRO A 88 2.73 15.91 18.49
N SER A 89 1.78 15.10 18.03
CA SER A 89 1.51 13.76 18.54
C SER A 89 1.18 12.86 17.35
N PRO A 90 1.39 11.56 17.44
CA PRO A 90 1.08 10.63 16.35
C PRO A 90 -0.37 10.76 15.84
N GLU A 91 -1.32 10.97 16.77
CA GLU A 91 -2.73 11.10 16.42
C GLU A 91 -3.01 12.39 15.61
N VAL A 92 -2.35 13.50 15.97
CA VAL A 92 -2.52 14.80 15.28
C VAL A 92 -1.86 14.77 13.91
N GLU A 93 -0.71 14.13 13.78
CA GLU A 93 -0.02 13.94 12.49
C GLU A 93 -0.86 13.08 11.54
N GLU A 94 -1.41 11.97 12.04
CA GLU A 94 -2.30 11.10 11.26
C GLU A 94 -3.54 11.85 10.76
N VAL A 95 -4.18 12.61 11.64
CA VAL A 95 -5.34 13.44 11.28
C VAL A 95 -4.97 14.47 10.21
N ALA A 96 -3.79 15.08 10.29
CA ALA A 96 -3.33 16.07 9.32
C ALA A 96 -3.01 15.42 7.96
N ILE A 97 -2.37 14.26 7.92
CA ILE A 97 -2.14 13.51 6.68
C ILE A 97 -3.46 13.12 6.02
N HIS A 98 -4.43 12.60 6.79
CA HIS A 98 -5.76 12.28 6.27
C HIS A 98 -6.55 13.52 5.81
N ALA A 99 -6.27 14.68 6.41
CA ALA A 99 -6.84 15.95 5.98
C ALA A 99 -6.18 16.50 4.69
N GLY A 100 -5.11 15.86 4.20
CA GLY A 100 -4.46 16.19 2.93
C GLY A 100 -3.09 16.87 3.06
N ALA A 101 -2.44 16.81 4.23
CA ALA A 101 -1.04 17.23 4.34
C ALA A 101 -0.14 16.31 3.52
N HIS A 102 0.82 16.90 2.80
CA HIS A 102 1.88 16.15 2.13
C HIS A 102 2.91 15.63 3.14
N ALA A 103 3.21 16.45 4.14
CA ALA A 103 4.09 16.12 5.26
C ALA A 103 3.69 16.93 6.49
N CYS A 104 3.95 16.39 7.68
CA CYS A 104 3.81 17.08 8.96
C CYS A 104 5.19 17.31 9.57
N LEU A 105 5.45 18.51 10.08
CA LEU A 105 6.71 18.85 10.73
C LEU A 105 6.43 19.48 12.10
N ALA A 106 7.18 19.04 13.12
CA ALA A 106 7.14 19.65 14.44
C ALA A 106 7.79 21.03 14.39
N ARG A 107 7.04 22.10 14.71
CA ARG A 107 7.52 23.49 14.67
C ARG A 107 8.84 23.70 15.44
N GLN A 108 8.98 23.05 16.60
CA GLN A 108 10.14 23.19 17.47
C GLN A 108 11.38 22.42 16.97
N LYS A 109 11.23 21.48 16.03
CA LYS A 109 12.30 20.63 15.51
C LYS A 109 12.66 20.95 14.06
N VAL A 110 12.10 22.03 13.50
CA VAL A 110 12.38 22.45 12.11
C VAL A 110 13.80 22.96 12.03
N ASP A 111 14.63 22.25 11.28
CA ASP A 111 15.95 22.68 10.84
C ASP A 111 16.02 22.82 9.32
N HIS A 112 17.17 23.25 8.81
CA HIS A 112 17.38 23.44 7.38
C HIS A 112 17.21 22.13 6.59
N GLY A 113 17.81 21.02 7.09
CA GLY A 113 17.81 19.73 6.40
C GLY A 113 16.39 19.14 6.27
N ILE A 114 15.65 19.12 7.39
CA ILE A 114 14.28 18.59 7.47
C ILE A 114 13.33 19.39 6.54
N LEU A 115 13.38 20.72 6.60
CA LEU A 115 12.51 21.57 5.79
C LEU A 115 12.81 21.43 4.29
N ILE A 116 14.09 21.44 3.90
CA ILE A 116 14.49 21.33 2.50
C ILE A 116 14.18 19.94 1.93
N ALA A 117 14.35 18.88 2.71
CA ALA A 117 13.94 17.52 2.31
C ALA A 117 12.42 17.44 2.05
N ALA A 118 11.60 17.96 2.98
CA ALA A 118 10.15 17.98 2.82
C ALA A 118 9.71 18.81 1.61
N LEU A 119 10.34 19.98 1.38
CA LEU A 119 10.06 20.81 0.22
C LEU A 119 10.46 20.14 -1.09
N ARG A 120 11.61 19.49 -1.17
CA ARG A 120 12.03 18.75 -2.37
C ARG A 120 11.07 17.62 -2.70
N SER A 121 10.59 16.89 -1.70
CA SER A 121 9.54 15.86 -1.86
C SER A 121 8.23 16.47 -2.39
N ALA A 122 7.77 17.60 -1.83
CA ALA A 122 6.58 18.29 -2.25
C ALA A 122 6.70 18.83 -3.70
N LEU A 123 7.84 19.38 -4.08
CA LEU A 123 8.12 19.90 -5.41
C LEU A 123 8.20 18.78 -6.46
N ALA A 124 8.78 17.63 -6.13
CA ALA A 124 8.80 16.46 -6.99
C ALA A 124 7.38 15.99 -7.31
N ARG A 125 6.50 15.93 -6.30
CA ARG A 125 5.07 15.62 -6.48
C ARG A 125 4.35 16.66 -7.35
N ARG A 126 4.60 17.95 -7.12
CA ARG A 126 4.00 19.03 -7.94
C ARG A 126 4.46 18.97 -9.40
N GLY A 127 5.74 18.70 -9.64
CA GLY A 127 6.27 18.53 -10.99
C GLY A 127 5.58 17.39 -11.76
N GLN A 128 5.18 16.33 -11.08
CA GLN A 128 4.36 15.25 -11.64
C GLN A 128 2.93 15.72 -11.92
N PHE A 129 2.28 16.47 -11.03
CA PHE A 129 0.93 17.02 -11.23
C PHE A 129 0.90 18.10 -12.34
N SER A 130 1.88 19.01 -12.39
CA SER A 130 1.95 20.05 -13.42
C SER A 130 2.15 19.47 -14.82
N ARG A 131 2.92 18.37 -14.92
CA ARG A 131 3.09 17.61 -16.17
C ARG A 131 1.80 16.85 -16.57
N SER A 132 0.98 16.41 -15.61
CA SER A 132 -0.29 15.74 -15.89
C SER A 132 -1.42 16.74 -16.27
N ALA A 133 -1.49 17.93 -15.64
CA ALA A 133 -2.52 18.93 -15.90
C ALA A 133 -2.35 19.65 -17.25
N SER A 134 -1.11 19.80 -17.75
CA SER A 134 -0.84 20.37 -19.08
C SER A 134 -1.15 19.41 -20.23
N ARG A 135 -1.62 18.20 -19.95
CA ARG A 135 -1.85 17.11 -20.92
C ARG A 135 -3.31 16.64 -21.01
N THR A 136 -4.26 17.41 -20.50
CA THR A 136 -5.70 17.18 -20.71
C THR A 136 -6.23 17.81 -22.02
N ALA A 137 -5.41 17.84 -23.05
CA ALA A 137 -5.89 18.00 -24.42
C ALA A 137 -5.30 16.86 -25.23
N GLU A 138 -6.16 15.91 -25.53
CA GLU A 138 -6.09 14.90 -26.58
C GLU A 138 -4.72 14.66 -27.24
N THR A 139 -4.28 13.42 -27.26
CA THR A 139 -3.19 12.83 -28.04
C THR A 139 -1.80 12.69 -27.38
N ALA A 140 -1.54 13.14 -26.14
CA ALA A 140 -0.18 13.10 -25.58
C ALA A 140 0.07 11.99 -24.55
N ARG A 141 -0.90 11.11 -24.24
CA ARG A 141 -0.67 9.94 -23.34
C ARG A 141 0.07 8.78 -24.00
N ALA A 142 0.12 8.75 -25.32
CA ALA A 142 0.82 7.71 -26.07
C ALA A 142 2.32 7.95 -26.27
N THR A 143 2.84 9.16 -26.03
CA THR A 143 4.19 9.54 -26.46
C THR A 143 5.22 9.77 -25.36
N GLN A 144 4.88 9.61 -24.06
CA GLN A 144 5.86 9.86 -22.99
C GLN A 144 6.51 8.59 -22.42
N PHE A 145 5.94 7.41 -22.68
CA PHE A 145 6.54 6.11 -22.37
C PHE A 145 6.60 5.20 -23.60
N GLY A 146 6.25 5.72 -24.79
CA GLY A 146 6.15 4.94 -26.02
C GLY A 146 7.40 4.15 -26.40
N ASP A 147 8.58 4.56 -25.89
CA ASP A 147 9.87 3.89 -26.09
C ASP A 147 10.61 3.61 -24.77
N ALA A 148 10.00 3.84 -23.59
CA ALA A 148 10.62 3.51 -22.33
C ALA A 148 10.56 2.00 -22.10
N THR A 149 11.70 1.33 -22.21
CA THR A 149 11.86 -0.09 -21.94
C THR A 149 12.66 -0.29 -20.67
N ILE A 150 12.18 -1.21 -19.80
CA ILE A 150 12.96 -1.73 -18.69
C ILE A 150 13.39 -3.14 -19.08
N ARG A 151 14.64 -3.33 -19.45
CA ARG A 151 15.26 -4.63 -19.83
C ARG A 151 14.41 -5.48 -20.78
N GLY A 152 13.88 -4.88 -21.86
CA GLY A 152 13.10 -5.61 -22.88
C GLY A 152 11.61 -5.76 -22.53
N PHE A 153 11.10 -4.95 -21.61
CA PHE A 153 9.67 -4.78 -21.33
C PHE A 153 9.24 -3.38 -21.70
N ARG A 154 8.40 -3.24 -22.72
CA ARG A 154 7.85 -1.98 -23.19
C ARG A 154 6.65 -1.58 -22.33
N TYR A 155 6.65 -0.38 -21.79
CA TYR A 155 5.57 0.19 -20.99
C TYR A 155 4.27 0.32 -21.82
N VAL A 156 3.12 -0.02 -21.21
CA VAL A 156 1.79 0.14 -21.81
C VAL A 156 0.93 1.10 -20.98
N SER A 157 0.75 0.82 -19.69
CA SER A 157 -0.04 1.65 -18.77
C SER A 157 0.32 1.37 -17.31
N GLN A 158 -0.02 2.28 -16.41
CA GLN A 158 0.11 2.07 -14.97
C GLN A 158 -1.11 1.32 -14.45
N LEU A 159 -0.89 0.24 -13.69
CA LEU A 159 -1.92 -0.57 -13.05
C LEU A 159 -2.17 -0.17 -11.60
N ALA A 160 -1.09 0.09 -10.84
CA ALA A 160 -1.17 0.48 -9.43
C ALA A 160 0.05 1.32 -9.02
N GLU A 161 -0.10 2.05 -7.93
CA GLU A 161 0.97 2.83 -7.31
C GLU A 161 0.85 2.75 -5.78
N SER A 162 2.00 2.64 -5.13
CA SER A 162 2.15 2.69 -3.67
C SER A 162 3.36 3.57 -3.30
N PRO A 163 3.54 3.97 -2.04
CA PRO A 163 4.72 4.72 -1.61
C PRO A 163 6.05 4.04 -1.92
N VAL A 164 6.07 2.71 -1.99
CA VAL A 164 7.30 1.90 -2.13
C VAL A 164 7.46 1.25 -3.52
N SER A 165 6.40 1.19 -4.33
CA SER A 165 6.45 0.54 -5.65
C SER A 165 5.36 1.02 -6.59
N SER A 166 5.63 0.99 -7.90
CA SER A 166 4.64 1.11 -8.96
C SER A 166 4.51 -0.20 -9.73
N VAL A 167 3.29 -0.52 -10.16
CA VAL A 167 3.01 -1.68 -11.01
C VAL A 167 2.49 -1.19 -12.36
N TYR A 168 3.10 -1.67 -13.42
CA TYR A 168 2.80 -1.30 -14.80
C TYR A 168 2.34 -2.52 -15.60
N LEU A 169 1.40 -2.31 -16.52
CA LEU A 169 1.22 -3.22 -17.64
C LEU A 169 2.34 -2.95 -18.64
N ALA A 170 3.07 -3.99 -19.02
CA ALA A 170 4.13 -3.91 -20.02
C ALA A 170 4.01 -5.07 -21.01
N GLU A 171 4.65 -4.92 -22.17
CA GLU A 171 4.77 -5.97 -23.17
C GLU A 171 6.23 -6.41 -23.27
N SER A 172 6.46 -7.72 -23.26
CA SER A 172 7.78 -8.30 -23.50
C SER A 172 8.19 -8.11 -24.96
N GLU A 173 9.33 -7.49 -25.23
CA GLU A 173 9.87 -7.33 -26.57
C GLU A 173 10.28 -8.67 -27.22
N LYS A 174 10.52 -9.72 -26.39
CA LYS A 174 10.91 -11.04 -26.87
C LYS A 174 9.78 -11.78 -27.57
N ASN A 175 8.54 -11.65 -27.09
CA ASN A 175 7.41 -12.46 -27.53
C ASN A 175 6.06 -11.72 -27.58
N GLY A 176 6.01 -10.43 -27.28
CA GLY A 176 4.80 -9.64 -27.25
C GLY A 176 3.83 -9.98 -26.11
N SER A 177 4.24 -10.83 -25.15
CA SER A 177 3.35 -11.18 -24.03
C SER A 177 3.18 -10.00 -23.06
N LYS A 178 1.95 -9.85 -22.56
CA LYS A 178 1.64 -8.87 -21.51
C LYS A 178 2.11 -9.37 -20.15
N VAL A 179 2.76 -8.50 -19.40
CA VAL A 179 3.27 -8.76 -18.06
C VAL A 179 2.86 -7.64 -17.10
N ALA A 180 2.74 -7.94 -15.82
CA ALA A 180 2.70 -6.96 -14.76
C ALA A 180 4.15 -6.69 -14.30
N LEU A 181 4.62 -5.45 -14.49
CA LEU A 181 5.98 -5.04 -14.16
C LEU A 181 5.94 -4.21 -12.88
N LYS A 182 6.36 -4.79 -11.76
CA LYS A 182 6.50 -4.11 -10.47
C LYS A 182 7.88 -3.49 -10.37
N VAL A 183 7.93 -2.18 -10.14
CA VAL A 183 9.16 -1.41 -9.98
C VAL A 183 9.21 -0.82 -8.58
N LEU A 184 10.29 -1.07 -7.85
CA LEU A 184 10.49 -0.56 -6.49
C LEU A 184 11.09 0.85 -6.55
N HIS A 185 10.55 1.78 -5.72
CA HIS A 185 10.93 3.19 -5.74
C HIS A 185 12.15 3.54 -4.89
N GLN A 186 12.57 2.66 -3.98
CA GLN A 186 13.72 2.94 -3.13
C GLN A 186 14.98 2.33 -3.72
N PRO A 187 16.02 3.15 -4.00
CA PRO A 187 17.36 2.62 -4.15
C PRO A 187 17.78 2.00 -2.81
N PRO A 188 18.52 0.91 -2.81
CA PRO A 188 19.12 0.39 -1.59
C PRO A 188 20.03 1.46 -0.99
N ASP A 189 19.87 1.78 0.31
CA ASP A 189 20.75 2.69 1.05
C ASP A 189 22.22 2.31 0.83
N GLU A 190 23.08 3.29 0.53
CA GLU A 190 24.49 3.09 0.13
C GLU A 190 25.38 2.35 1.15
N GLY A 191 24.90 2.04 2.35
CA GLY A 191 25.65 1.33 3.40
C GLY A 191 25.12 -0.06 3.78
N ALA A 192 23.80 -0.28 3.70
CA ALA A 192 23.14 -1.56 3.97
C ALA A 192 22.62 -2.23 2.68
N GLY A 193 22.58 -1.49 1.58
CA GLY A 193 21.85 -1.77 0.37
C GLY A 193 22.30 -3.00 -0.40
N VAL A 194 23.59 -3.27 -0.50
CA VAL A 194 24.08 -4.43 -1.27
C VAL A 194 23.64 -5.75 -0.62
N ARG A 195 23.65 -5.83 0.72
CA ARG A 195 23.22 -7.04 1.45
C ARG A 195 21.71 -7.25 1.39
N ASN A 196 20.92 -6.20 1.43
CA ASN A 196 19.46 -6.27 1.32
C ASN A 196 19.03 -6.62 -0.10
N PHE A 197 19.75 -6.13 -1.09
CA PHE A 197 19.50 -6.38 -2.49
C PHE A 197 19.85 -7.82 -2.92
N ASP A 198 21.00 -8.35 -2.51
CA ASP A 198 21.38 -9.75 -2.73
C ASP A 198 20.40 -10.72 -2.07
N ARG A 199 19.86 -10.33 -0.91
CA ARG A 199 18.87 -11.13 -0.20
C ARG A 199 17.52 -11.10 -0.91
N PHE A 200 17.08 -9.92 -1.38
CA PHE A 200 15.91 -9.75 -2.24
C PHE A 200 16.01 -10.62 -3.50
N LEU A 201 17.13 -10.58 -4.22
CA LEU A 201 17.34 -11.41 -5.40
C LEU A 201 17.28 -12.91 -5.08
N ARG A 202 17.83 -13.36 -3.95
CA ARG A 202 17.78 -14.78 -3.55
C ARG A 202 16.35 -15.23 -3.22
N GLU A 203 15.57 -14.41 -2.51
CA GLU A 203 14.16 -14.71 -2.21
C GLU A 203 13.35 -14.79 -3.51
N TYR A 204 13.61 -13.91 -4.49
CA TYR A 204 12.97 -13.98 -5.81
C TYR A 204 13.44 -15.15 -6.66
N GLN A 205 14.67 -15.60 -6.55
CA GLN A 205 15.15 -16.80 -7.24
C GLN A 205 14.35 -18.05 -6.82
N ILE A 206 14.05 -18.18 -5.53
CA ILE A 206 13.20 -19.27 -5.03
C ILE A 206 11.78 -19.12 -5.57
N ALA A 207 11.22 -17.91 -5.49
CA ALA A 207 9.90 -17.59 -5.98
C ALA A 207 9.73 -17.84 -7.49
N ALA A 208 10.73 -17.46 -8.28
CA ALA A 208 10.74 -17.64 -9.74
C ALA A 208 10.82 -19.11 -10.18
N ALA A 209 11.32 -20.00 -9.31
CA ALA A 209 11.41 -21.42 -9.59
C ALA A 209 10.09 -22.18 -9.32
N ILE A 210 9.09 -21.52 -8.70
CA ILE A 210 7.81 -22.15 -8.38
C ILE A 210 6.88 -22.09 -9.60
N GLU A 211 6.56 -23.24 -10.15
CA GLU A 211 5.58 -23.40 -11.24
C GLU A 211 4.35 -24.14 -10.72
N HIS A 212 3.25 -23.40 -10.54
CA HIS A 212 1.97 -23.97 -10.08
C HIS A 212 0.79 -23.15 -10.65
N PRO A 213 -0.34 -23.77 -11.01
CA PRO A 213 -1.49 -23.07 -11.59
C PRO A 213 -2.10 -22.00 -10.67
N ASN A 214 -1.94 -22.13 -9.35
CA ASN A 214 -2.46 -21.16 -8.38
C ASN A 214 -1.38 -20.23 -7.78
N VAL A 215 -0.20 -20.19 -8.38
CA VAL A 215 0.87 -19.25 -8.05
C VAL A 215 1.20 -18.45 -9.30
N ALA A 216 1.29 -17.13 -9.19
CA ALA A 216 1.62 -16.27 -10.32
C ALA A 216 3.05 -16.53 -10.78
N ARG A 217 3.23 -16.70 -12.09
CA ARG A 217 4.53 -16.93 -12.68
C ARG A 217 5.37 -15.64 -12.64
N VAL A 218 6.60 -15.74 -12.15
CA VAL A 218 7.62 -14.70 -12.30
C VAL A 218 8.37 -14.97 -13.60
N HIS A 219 8.36 -14.01 -14.53
CA HIS A 219 8.98 -14.14 -15.85
C HIS A 219 10.43 -13.65 -15.85
N ASP A 220 10.69 -12.57 -15.11
CA ASP A 220 12.01 -11.97 -14.98
C ASP A 220 12.07 -11.07 -13.74
N PHE A 221 13.27 -10.83 -13.22
CA PHE A 221 13.51 -9.90 -12.13
C PHE A 221 14.96 -9.41 -12.19
N GLY A 222 15.21 -8.25 -11.64
CA GLY A 222 16.57 -7.72 -11.65
C GLY A 222 16.65 -6.27 -11.21
N VAL A 223 17.78 -5.65 -11.56
CA VAL A 223 18.06 -4.22 -11.39
C VAL A 223 18.26 -3.58 -12.74
N ALA A 224 17.63 -2.46 -12.95
CA ALA A 224 17.84 -1.57 -14.07
C ALA A 224 17.86 -0.13 -13.57
N ASP A 225 18.90 0.62 -13.89
CA ASP A 225 19.02 2.06 -13.61
C ASP A 225 18.64 2.44 -12.17
N ASP A 226 19.27 1.82 -11.17
CA ASP A 226 19.04 2.03 -9.72
C ASP A 226 17.69 1.58 -9.19
N HIS A 227 16.85 0.88 -9.98
CA HIS A 227 15.57 0.34 -9.56
C HIS A 227 15.55 -1.19 -9.62
N ALA A 228 15.01 -1.82 -8.59
CA ALA A 228 14.67 -3.24 -8.66
C ALA A 228 13.32 -3.41 -9.37
N PHE A 229 13.23 -4.40 -10.25
CA PHE A 229 11.99 -4.72 -10.95
C PHE A 229 11.69 -6.22 -10.91
N ILE A 230 10.38 -6.53 -11.05
CA ILE A 230 9.86 -7.88 -11.17
C ILE A 230 8.84 -7.88 -12.29
N ALA A 231 9.06 -8.70 -13.31
CA ALA A 231 8.09 -8.98 -14.36
C ALA A 231 7.35 -10.27 -14.03
N MET A 232 6.04 -10.20 -13.83
CA MET A 232 5.20 -11.32 -13.45
C MET A 232 4.00 -11.45 -14.38
N GLU A 233 3.30 -12.57 -14.29
CA GLU A 233 2.07 -12.83 -15.00
C GLU A 233 1.04 -11.71 -14.84
N TYR A 234 0.41 -11.30 -15.94
CA TYR A 234 -0.64 -10.29 -15.94
C TYR A 234 -2.02 -10.95 -15.87
N PHE A 235 -2.87 -10.46 -14.98
CA PHE A 235 -4.23 -10.97 -14.76
C PHE A 235 -5.27 -9.93 -15.21
N PRO A 236 -5.88 -10.06 -16.39
CA PRO A 236 -6.82 -9.07 -16.92
C PRO A 236 -8.14 -8.99 -16.15
N LEU A 237 -8.52 -10.02 -15.41
CA LEU A 237 -9.74 -10.05 -14.59
C LEU A 237 -9.57 -9.37 -13.24
N GLY A 238 -8.36 -8.91 -12.90
CA GLY A 238 -8.05 -8.26 -11.66
C GLY A 238 -8.03 -9.20 -10.46
N ASP A 239 -8.27 -8.65 -9.27
CA ASP A 239 -8.15 -9.34 -7.99
C ASP A 239 -9.50 -9.77 -7.39
N LEU A 240 -9.44 -10.57 -6.34
CA LEU A 240 -10.59 -11.14 -5.66
C LEU A 240 -11.51 -10.10 -4.99
N ARG A 241 -11.02 -8.86 -4.70
CA ARG A 241 -11.85 -7.78 -4.11
C ARG A 241 -13.08 -7.47 -4.96
N GLY A 242 -12.91 -7.42 -6.27
CA GLY A 242 -14.01 -7.17 -7.21
C GLY A 242 -15.08 -8.25 -7.14
N ARG A 243 -14.68 -9.50 -7.09
CA ARG A 243 -15.59 -10.67 -7.01
C ARG A 243 -16.30 -10.75 -5.66
N ILE A 244 -15.61 -10.48 -4.55
CA ILE A 244 -16.26 -10.44 -3.21
C ILE A 244 -17.38 -9.39 -3.19
N LYS A 245 -17.15 -8.20 -3.76
CA LYS A 245 -18.19 -7.15 -3.85
C LYS A 245 -19.41 -7.58 -4.66
N GLN A 246 -19.20 -8.27 -5.77
CA GLN A 246 -20.28 -8.82 -6.62
C GLN A 246 -21.03 -9.96 -5.93
N GLY A 247 -20.36 -10.69 -5.04
CA GLY A 247 -20.85 -11.89 -4.37
C GLY A 247 -20.33 -13.16 -5.05
N ILE A 248 -19.90 -14.08 -4.20
CA ILE A 248 -19.36 -15.37 -4.63
C ILE A 248 -20.30 -16.47 -4.15
N GLN A 249 -20.65 -17.40 -5.03
CA GLN A 249 -21.42 -18.59 -4.66
C GLN A 249 -20.65 -19.42 -3.62
N PRO A 250 -21.31 -19.97 -2.58
CA PRO A 250 -20.61 -20.63 -1.46
C PRO A 250 -19.68 -21.78 -1.90
N LEU A 251 -20.09 -22.62 -2.84
CA LEU A 251 -19.24 -23.66 -3.40
C LEU A 251 -18.04 -23.11 -4.16
N ARG A 252 -18.21 -21.99 -4.86
CA ARG A 252 -17.11 -21.30 -5.52
C ARG A 252 -16.12 -20.72 -4.48
N ALA A 253 -16.63 -20.17 -3.36
CA ALA A 253 -15.77 -19.71 -2.28
C ALA A 253 -14.94 -20.87 -1.68
N LEU A 254 -15.54 -22.06 -1.55
CA LEU A 254 -14.83 -23.26 -1.11
C LEU A 254 -13.76 -23.71 -2.12
N THR A 255 -14.09 -23.71 -3.42
CA THR A 255 -13.12 -24.00 -4.49
C THR A 255 -11.95 -23.00 -4.46
N PHE A 256 -12.21 -21.72 -4.25
CA PHE A 256 -11.15 -20.71 -4.11
C PHE A 256 -10.33 -20.91 -2.84
N LEU A 257 -10.95 -21.30 -1.71
CA LEU A 257 -10.20 -21.67 -0.51
C LEU A 257 -9.24 -22.83 -0.79
N ARG A 258 -9.72 -23.90 -1.47
CA ARG A 258 -8.91 -25.05 -1.86
C ARG A 258 -7.72 -24.64 -2.74
N GLN A 259 -7.97 -23.82 -3.77
CA GLN A 259 -6.92 -23.33 -4.67
C GLN A 259 -5.88 -22.47 -3.95
N MET A 260 -6.30 -21.62 -2.99
CA MET A 260 -5.37 -20.89 -2.13
C MET A 260 -4.55 -21.83 -1.25
N ALA A 261 -5.16 -22.90 -0.72
CA ALA A 261 -4.44 -23.91 0.06
C ALA A 261 -3.43 -24.70 -0.80
N GLU A 262 -3.77 -25.04 -2.07
CA GLU A 262 -2.85 -25.65 -3.04
C GLU A 262 -1.64 -24.74 -3.31
N ALA A 263 -1.87 -23.45 -3.52
CA ALA A 263 -0.79 -22.48 -3.70
C ALA A 263 0.09 -22.38 -2.44
N LEU A 264 -0.52 -22.27 -1.25
CA LEU A 264 0.22 -22.21 0.01
C LEU A 264 1.06 -23.46 0.27
N LYS A 265 0.52 -24.66 -0.07
CA LYS A 265 1.30 -25.89 0.06
C LYS A 265 2.61 -25.80 -0.71
N VAL A 266 2.57 -25.44 -1.98
CA VAL A 266 3.74 -25.37 -2.84
C VAL A 266 4.73 -24.28 -2.36
N LEU A 267 4.23 -23.14 -1.88
CA LEU A 267 5.07 -22.09 -1.31
C LEU A 267 5.76 -22.59 -0.02
N HIS A 268 4.99 -23.21 0.89
CA HIS A 268 5.52 -23.70 2.17
C HIS A 268 6.52 -24.86 1.98
N ASP A 269 6.29 -25.76 1.02
CA ASP A 269 7.21 -26.82 0.65
C ASP A 269 8.54 -26.26 0.11
N ALA A 270 8.50 -25.09 -0.54
CA ALA A 270 9.70 -24.35 -0.97
C ALA A 270 10.33 -23.49 0.14
N GLY A 271 9.80 -23.53 1.37
CA GLY A 271 10.28 -22.73 2.51
C GLY A 271 9.86 -21.26 2.45
N VAL A 272 8.89 -20.91 1.62
CA VAL A 272 8.39 -19.54 1.45
C VAL A 272 7.06 -19.35 2.18
N LEU A 273 7.00 -18.37 3.09
CA LEU A 273 5.75 -17.91 3.70
C LEU A 273 5.24 -16.68 2.94
N HIS A 274 3.93 -16.60 2.73
CA HIS A 274 3.35 -15.47 2.00
C HIS A 274 3.32 -14.17 2.84
N ARG A 275 2.85 -14.23 4.07
CA ARG A 275 2.81 -13.19 5.11
C ARG A 275 1.93 -11.97 4.85
N ASP A 276 1.53 -11.67 3.61
CA ASP A 276 0.65 -10.54 3.25
C ASP A 276 -0.55 -11.02 2.41
N LEU A 277 -1.21 -12.10 2.86
CA LEU A 277 -2.41 -12.59 2.20
C LEU A 277 -3.60 -11.66 2.44
N LYS A 278 -4.16 -11.18 1.35
CA LYS A 278 -5.34 -10.32 1.29
C LYS A 278 -6.01 -10.50 -0.08
N PRO A 279 -7.30 -10.16 -0.25
CA PRO A 279 -7.97 -10.30 -1.55
C PRO A 279 -7.29 -9.56 -2.71
N GLY A 280 -6.52 -8.50 -2.43
CA GLY A 280 -5.75 -7.78 -3.43
C GLY A 280 -4.52 -8.55 -3.95
N ASN A 281 -4.06 -9.57 -3.20
CA ASN A 281 -2.94 -10.44 -3.58
C ASN A 281 -3.41 -11.81 -4.11
N VAL A 282 -4.72 -11.94 -4.38
CA VAL A 282 -5.35 -13.12 -4.99
C VAL A 282 -5.93 -12.68 -6.33
N MET A 283 -5.26 -13.02 -7.42
CA MET A 283 -5.63 -12.62 -8.77
C MET A 283 -6.50 -13.68 -9.45
N LEU A 284 -7.42 -13.26 -10.28
CA LEU A 284 -8.30 -14.16 -11.05
C LEU A 284 -7.66 -14.46 -12.42
N ARG A 285 -7.36 -15.72 -12.66
CA ARG A 285 -6.83 -16.20 -13.95
C ARG A 285 -7.95 -16.34 -14.96
N ASP A 286 -9.07 -16.89 -14.48
CA ASP A 286 -10.35 -16.98 -15.18
C ASP A 286 -11.51 -16.94 -14.15
N GLU A 287 -12.74 -17.27 -14.60
CA GLU A 287 -13.93 -17.28 -13.74
C GLU A 287 -13.87 -18.36 -12.63
N LEU A 288 -13.04 -19.37 -12.78
CA LEU A 288 -12.98 -20.58 -11.97
C LEU A 288 -11.66 -20.76 -11.25
N SER A 289 -10.62 -20.03 -11.65
CA SER A 289 -9.27 -20.22 -11.15
C SER A 289 -8.61 -18.92 -10.71
N LEU A 290 -7.77 -19.03 -9.69
CA LEU A 290 -7.02 -17.93 -9.11
C LEU A 290 -5.53 -18.25 -8.99
N ALA A 291 -4.73 -17.20 -8.75
CA ALA A 291 -3.32 -17.33 -8.44
C ALA A 291 -2.91 -16.32 -7.35
N LEU A 292 -2.03 -16.74 -6.45
CA LEU A 292 -1.42 -15.86 -5.46
C LEU A 292 -0.27 -15.06 -6.08
N ILE A 293 -0.19 -13.77 -5.72
CA ILE A 293 0.89 -12.84 -6.10
C ILE A 293 1.59 -12.30 -4.85
N ASP A 294 2.76 -11.69 -5.02
CA ASP A 294 3.49 -10.93 -3.98
C ASP A 294 3.85 -11.75 -2.72
N TYR A 295 4.16 -13.03 -2.86
CA TYR A 295 4.57 -13.92 -1.78
C TYR A 295 6.06 -13.74 -1.43
N GLY A 296 6.40 -13.88 -0.14
CA GLY A 296 7.77 -13.86 0.38
C GLY A 296 8.42 -12.49 0.56
N LEU A 297 7.83 -11.40 0.02
CA LEU A 297 8.46 -10.07 -0.06
C LEU A 297 8.37 -9.24 1.22
N SER A 298 7.40 -9.52 2.06
CA SER A 298 7.02 -8.66 3.18
C SER A 298 7.98 -8.68 4.37
N LYS A 299 9.00 -9.55 4.36
CA LYS A 299 9.92 -9.64 5.51
C LYS A 299 10.90 -8.47 5.61
N HIS A 300 11.20 -7.77 4.51
CA HIS A 300 12.30 -6.80 4.47
C HIS A 300 11.97 -5.41 3.90
N VAL A 301 10.90 -5.27 3.11
CA VAL A 301 10.54 -3.97 2.52
C VAL A 301 9.36 -3.32 3.23
N GLU A 302 8.43 -4.12 3.76
CA GLU A 302 7.21 -3.61 4.38
C GLU A 302 7.18 -3.78 5.92
N LEU A 303 7.89 -4.74 6.52
CA LEU A 303 7.98 -4.86 7.99
C LEU A 303 8.90 -3.79 8.59
N ASP A 304 9.99 -3.40 7.90
CA ASP A 304 10.76 -2.22 8.30
C ASP A 304 10.01 -0.90 8.01
N ALA A 305 9.09 -0.92 7.02
CA ALA A 305 8.21 0.22 6.72
C ALA A 305 6.84 0.14 7.43
N SER A 306 6.37 -1.07 7.84
CA SER A 306 5.09 -1.24 8.53
C SER A 306 5.21 -1.14 10.05
N LEU A 307 6.41 -1.34 10.60
CA LEU A 307 6.82 -1.01 11.94
C LEU A 307 7.95 0.01 11.81
N THR A 308 7.62 1.25 11.47
CA THR A 308 8.58 2.34 11.65
C THR A 308 9.00 2.38 13.11
N ASN A 309 10.21 2.88 13.39
CA ASN A 309 10.73 3.11 14.76
C ASN A 309 9.76 3.92 15.65
N ASN A 310 8.61 4.34 15.12
CA ASN A 310 7.54 5.07 15.79
C ASN A 310 6.25 4.25 16.02
N GLY A 311 6.21 2.94 15.69
CA GLY A 311 5.04 2.08 15.95
C GLY A 311 3.87 2.26 14.98
N GLU A 312 4.07 2.93 13.84
CA GLU A 312 3.03 3.10 12.83
C GLU A 312 2.90 1.86 11.95
N ILE A 313 1.66 1.36 11.80
CA ILE A 313 1.34 0.23 10.94
C ILE A 313 0.84 0.78 9.60
N PHE A 314 1.60 0.56 8.52
CA PHE A 314 1.14 0.88 7.15
C PHE A 314 0.04 -0.07 6.70
N GLY A 315 -1.16 0.47 6.47
CA GLY A 315 -2.33 -0.29 6.05
C GLY A 315 -3.16 -0.84 7.21
N THR A 316 -4.38 -1.26 6.92
CA THR A 316 -5.29 -1.80 7.94
C THR A 316 -5.14 -3.31 8.01
N PRO A 317 -4.80 -3.90 9.18
CA PRO A 317 -4.40 -5.31 9.35
C PRO A 317 -5.60 -6.27 9.38
N TYR A 318 -6.50 -6.16 8.39
CA TYR A 318 -7.76 -6.93 8.38
C TYR A 318 -7.60 -8.44 8.19
N TYR A 319 -6.44 -8.89 7.69
CA TYR A 319 -6.18 -10.31 7.38
C TYR A 319 -5.00 -10.87 8.17
N MET A 320 -4.39 -10.04 9.00
CA MET A 320 -3.20 -10.35 9.79
C MET A 320 -3.55 -11.37 10.88
N SER A 321 -2.70 -12.38 11.07
CA SER A 321 -2.87 -13.33 12.16
C SER A 321 -2.56 -12.70 13.53
N PRO A 322 -3.12 -13.24 14.64
CA PRO A 322 -2.85 -12.74 15.98
C PRO A 322 -1.35 -12.64 16.32
N GLU A 323 -0.57 -13.66 15.94
CA GLU A 323 0.87 -13.71 16.18
C GLU A 323 1.62 -12.65 15.36
N GLN A 324 1.23 -12.42 14.09
CA GLN A 324 1.80 -11.34 13.28
C GLN A 324 1.53 -9.97 13.91
N GLY A 325 0.27 -9.73 14.33
CA GLY A 325 -0.12 -8.47 14.95
C GLY A 325 0.60 -8.17 16.27
N HIS A 326 1.15 -9.20 16.94
CA HIS A 326 1.92 -9.07 18.17
C HIS A 326 3.44 -9.14 17.92
N GLY A 327 3.90 -9.18 16.67
CA GLY A 327 5.32 -9.30 16.35
C GLY A 327 5.97 -10.61 16.82
N ARG A 328 5.18 -11.69 16.99
CA ARG A 328 5.68 -13.01 17.36
C ARG A 328 6.16 -13.77 16.13
N ASP A 329 6.90 -14.86 16.35
CA ASP A 329 7.31 -15.73 15.27
C ASP A 329 6.11 -16.26 14.49
N THR A 330 6.22 -16.22 13.17
CA THR A 330 5.19 -16.64 12.21
C THR A 330 5.64 -17.89 11.46
N ASP A 331 4.70 -18.79 11.24
CA ASP A 331 4.89 -19.99 10.43
C ASP A 331 3.74 -20.17 9.40
N ALA A 332 3.68 -21.30 8.73
CA ALA A 332 2.67 -21.67 7.75
C ALA A 332 1.22 -21.43 8.23
N ARG A 333 0.98 -21.56 9.54
CA ARG A 333 -0.34 -21.39 10.14
C ARG A 333 -0.79 -19.93 10.19
N SER A 334 0.12 -18.97 10.06
CA SER A 334 -0.24 -17.55 9.90
C SER A 334 -0.88 -17.29 8.53
N ASP A 335 -0.37 -17.91 7.47
CA ASP A 335 -0.95 -17.81 6.13
C ASP A 335 -2.32 -18.52 6.08
N ILE A 336 -2.45 -19.69 6.77
CA ILE A 336 -3.74 -20.41 6.90
C ILE A 336 -4.78 -19.53 7.58
N TYR A 337 -4.42 -18.78 8.61
CA TYR A 337 -5.31 -17.82 9.26
C TYR A 337 -5.79 -16.76 8.26
N SER A 338 -4.88 -16.19 7.50
CA SER A 338 -5.20 -15.13 6.55
C SER A 338 -6.15 -15.60 5.45
N ILE A 339 -5.95 -16.81 4.87
CA ILE A 339 -6.91 -17.35 3.88
C ILE A 339 -8.26 -17.72 4.53
N GLY A 340 -8.28 -18.11 5.80
CA GLY A 340 -9.54 -18.29 6.55
C GLY A 340 -10.33 -16.98 6.69
N ILE A 341 -9.66 -15.85 6.95
CA ILE A 341 -10.31 -14.52 6.98
C ILE A 341 -10.83 -14.14 5.59
N ILE A 342 -10.08 -14.43 4.53
CA ILE A 342 -10.54 -14.21 3.14
C ILE A 342 -11.76 -15.09 2.85
N PHE A 343 -11.75 -16.36 3.28
CA PHE A 343 -12.89 -17.27 3.11
C PHE A 343 -14.15 -16.75 3.80
N PHE A 344 -14.03 -16.30 5.05
CA PHE A 344 -15.15 -15.63 5.73
C PHE A 344 -15.68 -14.44 4.93
N GLU A 345 -14.78 -13.57 4.40
CA GLU A 345 -15.20 -12.41 3.62
C GLU A 345 -15.88 -12.80 2.31
N MET A 346 -15.44 -13.87 1.65
CA MET A 346 -16.11 -14.42 0.46
C MET A 346 -17.55 -14.87 0.76
N LEU A 347 -17.77 -15.55 1.89
CA LEU A 347 -19.09 -16.04 2.29
C LEU A 347 -20.02 -14.91 2.77
N MET A 348 -19.48 -14.02 3.60
CA MET A 348 -20.27 -13.04 4.34
C MET A 348 -20.32 -11.65 3.70
N ARG A 349 -19.46 -11.38 2.69
CA ARG A 349 -19.28 -10.09 2.00
C ARG A 349 -18.93 -8.94 2.97
N ARG A 350 -18.36 -9.26 4.09
CA ARG A 350 -17.88 -8.32 5.11
C ARG A 350 -16.69 -8.91 5.85
N LYS A 351 -15.84 -8.05 6.37
CA LYS A 351 -14.73 -8.47 7.22
C LYS A 351 -15.24 -8.93 8.60
N PRO A 352 -14.61 -9.96 9.22
CA PRO A 352 -15.02 -10.43 10.54
C PRO A 352 -14.71 -9.41 11.64
N TYR A 353 -13.58 -8.72 11.53
CA TYR A 353 -13.11 -7.77 12.54
C TYR A 353 -12.85 -6.42 11.90
N VAL A 354 -13.58 -5.39 12.38
CA VAL A 354 -13.48 -4.00 11.93
C VAL A 354 -13.45 -3.09 13.16
N ALA A 355 -12.61 -2.08 13.16
CA ALA A 355 -12.51 -1.09 14.23
C ALA A 355 -12.02 0.25 13.69
N GLY A 356 -12.01 1.28 14.55
CA GLY A 356 -11.62 2.64 14.16
C GLY A 356 -10.12 2.82 13.95
N THR A 357 -9.28 1.97 14.56
CA THR A 357 -7.81 2.04 14.43
C THR A 357 -7.20 0.69 14.08
N PRO A 358 -6.02 0.66 13.42
CA PRO A 358 -5.29 -0.57 13.12
C PRO A 358 -5.02 -1.42 14.37
N MET A 359 -4.60 -0.82 15.47
CA MET A 359 -4.34 -1.52 16.73
C MET A 359 -5.59 -2.19 17.31
N GLN A 360 -6.75 -1.56 17.21
CA GLN A 360 -8.02 -2.16 17.63
C GLN A 360 -8.42 -3.34 16.75
N VAL A 361 -8.08 -3.32 15.45
CA VAL A 361 -8.30 -4.46 14.54
C VAL A 361 -7.41 -5.62 14.96
N ILE A 362 -6.11 -5.38 15.21
CA ILE A 362 -5.16 -6.38 15.71
C ILE A 362 -5.67 -6.98 17.04
N TYR A 363 -6.09 -6.14 17.96
CA TYR A 363 -6.67 -6.59 19.23
C TYR A 363 -7.87 -7.52 19.02
N LYS A 364 -8.77 -7.18 18.09
CA LYS A 364 -9.93 -8.03 17.75
C LYS A 364 -9.52 -9.36 17.13
N HIS A 365 -8.51 -9.38 16.26
CA HIS A 365 -7.96 -10.63 15.73
C HIS A 365 -7.47 -11.56 16.84
N ALA A 366 -6.88 -11.02 17.91
CA ALA A 366 -6.39 -11.80 19.04
C ALA A 366 -7.46 -12.22 20.06
N HIS A 367 -8.43 -11.32 20.36
CA HIS A 367 -9.26 -11.45 21.55
C HIS A 367 -10.78 -11.52 21.27
N ALA A 368 -11.27 -11.02 20.15
CA ALA A 368 -12.68 -11.11 19.86
C ALA A 368 -13.14 -12.55 19.60
N PRO A 369 -14.39 -12.91 19.91
CA PRO A 369 -14.91 -14.24 19.62
C PRO A 369 -14.81 -14.56 18.12
N LEU A 370 -14.86 -15.85 17.77
CA LEU A 370 -14.95 -16.28 16.38
C LEU A 370 -16.24 -15.71 15.76
N PRO A 371 -16.18 -15.27 14.49
CA PRO A 371 -17.30 -14.61 13.85
C PRO A 371 -18.39 -15.63 13.49
N GLU A 372 -19.64 -15.31 13.77
CA GLU A 372 -20.76 -16.18 13.41
C GLU A 372 -21.02 -16.18 11.91
N LEU A 373 -21.30 -17.37 11.37
CA LEU A 373 -21.82 -17.54 10.02
C LEU A 373 -23.35 -17.51 10.00
N LYS A 374 -23.93 -17.07 8.87
CA LYS A 374 -25.36 -17.22 8.60
C LYS A 374 -25.73 -18.70 8.56
N ALA A 375 -27.02 -19.01 8.86
CA ALA A 375 -27.53 -20.40 8.90
C ALA A 375 -27.17 -21.20 7.63
N ASP A 376 -27.30 -20.58 6.46
CA ASP A 376 -27.01 -21.18 5.14
C ASP A 376 -25.53 -21.57 4.96
N PHE A 377 -24.64 -21.01 5.77
CA PHE A 377 -23.19 -21.22 5.69
C PHE A 377 -22.63 -22.04 6.85
N LYS A 378 -23.47 -22.52 7.77
CA LYS A 378 -23.07 -23.29 8.96
C LYS A 378 -22.23 -24.54 8.62
N ARG A 379 -22.47 -25.16 7.47
CA ARG A 379 -21.71 -26.30 6.97
C ARG A 379 -20.22 -26.00 6.72
N PHE A 380 -19.83 -24.73 6.54
CA PHE A 380 -18.44 -24.29 6.37
C PHE A 380 -17.76 -23.91 7.70
N GLU A 381 -18.50 -23.97 8.82
CA GLU A 381 -18.06 -23.43 10.11
C GLU A 381 -16.83 -24.16 10.66
N GLU A 382 -16.80 -25.47 10.54
CA GLU A 382 -15.68 -26.29 11.02
C GLU A 382 -14.37 -25.94 10.29
N VAL A 383 -14.39 -25.94 8.95
CA VAL A 383 -13.23 -25.60 8.13
C VAL A 383 -12.79 -24.16 8.41
N LEU A 384 -13.73 -23.22 8.48
CA LEU A 384 -13.43 -21.83 8.77
C LEU A 384 -12.79 -21.67 10.15
N TYR A 385 -13.39 -22.25 11.20
CA TYR A 385 -12.93 -22.06 12.58
C TYR A 385 -11.58 -22.70 12.84
N ASN A 386 -11.29 -23.82 12.18
CA ASN A 386 -9.96 -24.43 12.20
C ASN A 386 -8.92 -23.60 11.41
N CYS A 387 -9.31 -22.75 10.47
CA CYS A 387 -8.39 -21.78 9.90
C CYS A 387 -8.12 -20.61 10.84
N ILE A 388 -9.20 -19.99 11.40
CA ILE A 388 -9.11 -18.72 12.13
C ILE A 388 -9.05 -18.85 13.65
N ALA A 389 -8.74 -20.03 14.18
CA ALA A 389 -8.51 -20.22 15.61
C ALA A 389 -7.44 -19.25 16.12
N LYS A 390 -7.67 -18.67 17.32
CA LYS A 390 -6.76 -17.67 17.90
C LYS A 390 -5.40 -18.27 18.24
N ASP A 391 -5.41 -19.46 18.85
CA ASP A 391 -4.20 -20.26 19.09
C ASP A 391 -3.78 -20.98 17.80
N PRO A 392 -2.56 -20.73 17.28
CA PRO A 392 -2.05 -21.43 16.09
C PRO A 392 -2.06 -22.96 16.21
N LYS A 393 -1.96 -23.50 17.42
CA LYS A 393 -1.99 -24.97 17.67
C LYS A 393 -3.35 -25.59 17.41
N ARG A 394 -4.41 -24.79 17.39
CA ARG A 394 -5.79 -25.20 17.11
C ARG A 394 -6.17 -25.03 15.62
N ARG A 395 -5.27 -24.51 14.80
CA ARG A 395 -5.45 -24.39 13.36
C ARG A 395 -5.02 -25.69 12.67
N TYR A 396 -5.35 -25.80 11.39
CA TYR A 396 -4.71 -26.79 10.53
C TYR A 396 -3.19 -26.70 10.67
N ALA A 397 -2.52 -27.84 10.83
CA ALA A 397 -1.08 -27.88 11.07
C ALA A 397 -0.26 -27.46 9.82
N SER A 398 -0.83 -27.69 8.63
CA SER A 398 -0.21 -27.40 7.34
C SER A 398 -1.28 -27.05 6.30
N ALA A 399 -0.85 -26.52 5.15
CA ALA A 399 -1.72 -26.33 4.00
C ALA A 399 -2.29 -27.65 3.47
N ASP A 400 -1.56 -28.78 3.60
CA ASP A 400 -2.06 -30.11 3.24
C ASP A 400 -3.29 -30.50 4.07
N SER A 401 -3.24 -30.33 5.39
CA SER A 401 -4.37 -30.69 6.26
C SER A 401 -5.61 -29.82 5.98
N LEU A 402 -5.43 -28.55 5.63
CA LEU A 402 -6.53 -27.70 5.17
C LEU A 402 -7.06 -28.17 3.80
N LEU A 403 -6.17 -28.54 2.89
CA LEU A 403 -6.50 -29.00 1.55
C LEU A 403 -7.36 -30.26 1.60
N ASP A 404 -7.00 -31.22 2.47
CA ASP A 404 -7.76 -32.46 2.67
C ASP A 404 -9.16 -32.16 3.20
N ALA A 405 -9.29 -31.29 4.21
CA ALA A 405 -10.58 -30.89 4.76
C ALA A 405 -11.45 -30.14 3.72
N ALA A 406 -10.84 -29.27 2.90
CA ALA A 406 -11.57 -28.56 1.85
C ALA A 406 -12.07 -29.52 0.75
N ARG A 407 -11.27 -30.52 0.36
CA ARG A 407 -11.65 -31.53 -0.63
C ARG A 407 -12.76 -32.47 -0.11
N GLU A 408 -12.71 -32.83 1.15
CA GLU A 408 -13.77 -33.62 1.79
C GLU A 408 -15.09 -32.85 1.77
N LEU A 409 -15.08 -31.60 2.20
CA LEU A 409 -16.26 -30.74 2.19
C LEU A 409 -16.79 -30.49 0.76
N GLU A 410 -15.93 -30.35 -0.26
CA GLU A 410 -16.36 -30.24 -1.67
C GLU A 410 -17.08 -31.51 -2.15
N ARG A 411 -16.62 -32.70 -1.74
CA ARG A 411 -17.30 -33.98 -2.06
C ARG A 411 -18.68 -34.05 -1.44
N ASP A 412 -18.78 -33.77 -0.12
CA ASP A 412 -20.04 -33.78 0.60
C ASP A 412 -21.08 -32.83 0.01
N GLU A 413 -20.64 -31.68 -0.47
CA GLU A 413 -21.51 -30.69 -1.12
C GLU A 413 -21.91 -31.10 -2.56
N SER A 414 -21.11 -31.92 -3.23
CA SER A 414 -21.41 -32.41 -4.58
C SER A 414 -22.41 -33.57 -4.57
N GLU A 415 -22.52 -34.29 -3.44
CA GLU A 415 -23.44 -35.41 -3.21
C GLU A 415 -24.82 -34.97 -2.71
N ARG A 416 -24.99 -33.69 -2.33
CA ARG A 416 -26.26 -33.07 -1.90
C ARG A 416 -27.02 -32.46 -3.06
#